data_f5f2d51c19afe4a22c1ba40d52938c85
#
_entry.id   f5f2d51c19afe4a22c1ba40d52938c85
#
_cell.length_a   1.000
_cell.length_b   1.000
_cell.length_c   1.000
_cell.angle_alpha   90.00
_cell.angle_beta   90.00
_cell.angle_gamma   90.00
#
_symmetry.space_group_name_H-M   'P 1'
#
loop_
_entity.id
_entity.type
_entity.pdbx_description
1 polymer ?
#
loop_
_entity_poly.entity_id
_entity_poly.type
_entity_poly.pdbx_seq_one_letter_code
_entity_poly.pdbx_strand_id
1 'polypeptide(L)'
;MLDELRVQNVALIEDASLAPASGLTVLTGETGAGKTALLSSIKLLVGERADASAVREGTDALRVEARFFTSPEDQEGIVVSRKVSADGRGRVEIDGHMASVKELAGGIGTSIDLCGQHEHQRLLDVKNHVSMLDAWIGSDIQSCQTEYVEALHAYHAAIAELQRVIEVSQSSNAKIDEAAFLVQRIDEVSPKEGELEDLEEQLPRFEHAEALLQAAGGTHELLSGDEGVIDSLSDAVQMLQSASTFDATLGNYAESLSSALIEIEDVSSELRSYVGSLDFDEEALEEMQSRMARLQGLMRTYGPGMKDVFKKYQVAQNLLEVTRDTEKLVREAQAEVDKAKETLTVKAQALKKVRVAAAPKLCDAVTKQMSHLQMGSAQIELNFEDLPFEQWNKVGSTKIELMYKPSAQMTARPLRKIASGGEVSRVMLACKVVLGESDVCDTLVFDEVDAGVGGATAVALAEVLAQLAKTHQVIVVTHLPQVAVMASKQYVVSKTEEHNALPITSLTEVSGTQREEEIARMLSGSITEASLAHAHELLSEVR
;
A
#
# COMPACT_ATOMS: atom_id res chain seq x y z
N MET A 1 -32.37 -9.92 -1.52
CA MET A 1 -33.19 -11.17 -1.41
C MET A 1 -33.35 -11.84 -2.76
N LEU A 2 -33.32 -13.17 -2.83
CA LEU A 2 -33.58 -13.96 -4.04
C LEU A 2 -35.09 -14.00 -4.33
N ASP A 3 -35.51 -13.46 -5.46
CA ASP A 3 -36.92 -13.44 -5.87
C ASP A 3 -37.31 -14.69 -6.66
N GLU A 4 -36.56 -15.00 -7.69
CA GLU A 4 -36.77 -16.17 -8.54
C GLU A 4 -35.46 -16.80 -8.97
N LEU A 5 -35.38 -18.11 -8.97
CA LEU A 5 -34.29 -18.92 -9.49
C LEU A 5 -34.81 -19.83 -10.59
N ARG A 6 -34.23 -19.78 -11.78
CA ARG A 6 -34.47 -20.72 -12.88
C ARG A 6 -33.23 -21.52 -13.18
N VAL A 7 -33.41 -22.82 -13.28
CA VAL A 7 -32.31 -23.78 -13.48
C VAL A 7 -32.60 -24.62 -14.71
N GLN A 8 -31.69 -24.66 -15.67
CA GLN A 8 -31.82 -25.41 -16.89
C GLN A 8 -30.61 -26.30 -17.15
N ASN A 9 -30.84 -27.56 -17.44
CA ASN A 9 -29.80 -28.56 -17.80
C ASN A 9 -28.72 -28.76 -16.74
N VAL A 10 -29.08 -28.75 -15.45
CA VAL A 10 -28.16 -28.97 -14.33
C VAL A 10 -28.34 -30.38 -13.77
N ALA A 11 -27.36 -31.24 -13.96
CA ALA A 11 -27.39 -32.64 -13.53
C ALA A 11 -28.67 -33.37 -14.00
N LEU A 12 -29.59 -33.71 -13.11
CA LEU A 12 -30.87 -34.36 -13.45
C LEU A 12 -32.00 -33.35 -13.70
N ILE A 13 -31.79 -32.06 -13.47
CA ILE A 13 -32.78 -31.01 -13.71
C ILE A 13 -32.75 -30.63 -15.19
N GLU A 14 -33.90 -30.74 -15.87
CA GLU A 14 -34.05 -30.25 -17.23
C GLU A 14 -34.47 -28.78 -17.27
N ASP A 15 -35.56 -28.44 -16.58
CA ASP A 15 -36.02 -27.07 -16.35
C ASP A 15 -36.79 -27.02 -14.98
N ALA A 16 -36.38 -26.14 -14.09
CA ALA A 16 -37.04 -25.95 -12.81
C ALA A 16 -36.99 -24.48 -12.41
N SER A 17 -38.06 -24.02 -11.77
CA SER A 17 -38.17 -22.67 -11.22
C SER A 17 -38.49 -22.74 -9.72
N LEU A 18 -37.83 -21.90 -8.94
CA LEU A 18 -38.01 -21.72 -7.50
C LEU A 18 -38.27 -20.24 -7.22
N ALA A 19 -39.42 -19.91 -6.63
CA ALA A 19 -39.73 -18.58 -6.12
C ALA A 19 -39.82 -18.64 -4.58
N PRO A 20 -38.72 -18.43 -3.85
CA PRO A 20 -38.73 -18.57 -2.39
C PRO A 20 -39.62 -17.51 -1.73
N ALA A 21 -40.12 -17.82 -0.54
CA ALA A 21 -40.79 -16.83 0.30
C ALA A 21 -39.74 -15.83 0.85
N SER A 22 -40.20 -14.68 1.31
CA SER A 22 -39.34 -13.73 2.07
C SER A 22 -38.90 -14.28 3.44
N GLY A 23 -39.62 -15.29 3.96
CA GLY A 23 -39.31 -16.02 5.19
C GLY A 23 -38.72 -17.40 4.92
N LEU A 24 -39.28 -18.45 5.57
CA LEU A 24 -38.77 -19.82 5.48
C LEU A 24 -39.32 -20.55 4.25
N THR A 25 -38.48 -20.96 3.35
CA THR A 25 -38.75 -21.87 2.24
C THR A 25 -38.07 -23.20 2.47
N VAL A 26 -38.84 -24.30 2.38
CA VAL A 26 -38.32 -25.64 2.63
C VAL A 26 -38.37 -26.48 1.34
N LEU A 27 -37.25 -27.16 1.05
CA LEU A 27 -37.14 -28.12 -0.03
C LEU A 27 -37.11 -29.52 0.56
N THR A 28 -38.18 -30.30 0.25
CA THR A 28 -38.32 -31.71 0.69
C THR A 28 -38.16 -32.64 -0.50
N GLY A 29 -38.16 -33.94 -0.29
CA GLY A 29 -38.06 -34.95 -1.33
C GLY A 29 -37.06 -36.07 -0.99
N GLU A 30 -37.06 -37.13 -1.79
CA GLU A 30 -36.22 -38.30 -1.56
C GLU A 30 -34.71 -38.00 -1.71
N THR A 31 -33.86 -38.82 -1.07
CA THR A 31 -32.43 -38.74 -1.21
C THR A 31 -32.03 -39.06 -2.66
N GLY A 32 -31.20 -38.20 -3.27
CA GLY A 32 -30.81 -38.36 -4.69
C GLY A 32 -31.81 -37.81 -5.71
N ALA A 33 -32.93 -37.19 -5.28
CA ALA A 33 -33.91 -36.61 -6.19
C ALA A 33 -33.49 -35.32 -6.91
N GLY A 34 -32.30 -34.77 -6.62
CA GLY A 34 -31.79 -33.56 -7.27
C GLY A 34 -31.73 -32.32 -6.37
N LYS A 35 -31.97 -32.44 -5.05
CA LYS A 35 -31.82 -31.33 -4.09
C LYS A 35 -30.42 -30.71 -4.15
N THR A 36 -29.38 -31.55 -4.20
CA THR A 36 -27.98 -31.10 -4.35
C THR A 36 -27.73 -30.38 -5.67
N ALA A 37 -28.40 -30.76 -6.77
CA ALA A 37 -28.28 -30.06 -8.05
C ALA A 37 -28.86 -28.64 -8.00
N LEU A 38 -29.97 -28.45 -7.29
CA LEU A 38 -30.55 -27.12 -7.06
C LEU A 38 -29.61 -26.24 -6.22
N LEU A 39 -29.03 -26.77 -5.15
CA LEU A 39 -28.03 -26.07 -4.33
C LEU A 39 -26.78 -25.73 -5.15
N SER A 40 -26.30 -26.65 -5.99
CA SER A 40 -25.17 -26.39 -6.89
C SER A 40 -25.48 -25.26 -7.86
N SER A 41 -26.74 -25.09 -8.27
CA SER A 41 -27.18 -23.97 -9.10
C SER A 41 -27.06 -22.65 -8.34
N ILE A 42 -27.45 -22.59 -7.05
CA ILE A 42 -27.27 -21.40 -6.21
C ILE A 42 -25.77 -21.09 -6.02
N LYS A 43 -24.92 -22.10 -5.86
CA LYS A 43 -23.44 -21.94 -5.77
C LYS A 43 -22.86 -21.23 -7.00
N LEU A 44 -23.38 -21.55 -8.18
CA LEU A 44 -22.96 -20.88 -9.40
C LEU A 44 -23.28 -19.37 -9.37
N LEU A 45 -24.38 -18.96 -8.73
CA LEU A 45 -24.79 -17.55 -8.61
C LEU A 45 -23.97 -16.78 -7.58
N VAL A 46 -23.41 -17.43 -6.57
CA VAL A 46 -22.51 -16.77 -5.61
C VAL A 46 -21.06 -16.67 -6.11
N GLY A 47 -20.79 -17.15 -7.35
CA GLY A 47 -19.48 -17.02 -7.97
C GLY A 47 -18.56 -18.21 -7.75
N GLU A 48 -19.09 -19.37 -7.33
CA GLU A 48 -18.27 -20.58 -7.23
C GLU A 48 -17.79 -21.08 -8.60
N ARG A 49 -16.72 -21.88 -8.56
CA ARG A 49 -16.14 -22.45 -9.77
C ARG A 49 -17.11 -23.45 -10.39
N ALA A 50 -17.39 -23.27 -11.66
CA ALA A 50 -18.23 -24.19 -12.39
C ALA A 50 -17.52 -25.52 -12.67
N ASP A 51 -18.23 -26.64 -12.45
CA ASP A 51 -17.80 -27.96 -12.85
C ASP A 51 -18.58 -28.37 -14.12
N ALA A 52 -17.87 -28.73 -15.18
CA ALA A 52 -18.46 -29.21 -16.43
C ALA A 52 -19.30 -30.49 -16.22
N SER A 53 -19.00 -31.29 -15.19
CA SER A 53 -19.76 -32.50 -14.84
C SER A 53 -21.18 -32.18 -14.32
N ALA A 54 -21.45 -30.92 -13.96
CA ALA A 54 -22.80 -30.49 -13.61
C ALA A 54 -23.73 -30.29 -14.82
N VAL A 55 -23.19 -30.24 -16.05
CA VAL A 55 -24.01 -30.14 -17.26
C VAL A 55 -24.76 -31.45 -17.46
N ARG A 56 -26.10 -31.38 -17.72
CA ARG A 56 -26.94 -32.53 -17.96
C ARG A 56 -26.43 -33.33 -19.16
N GLU A 57 -26.32 -34.63 -19.01
CA GLU A 57 -25.87 -35.51 -20.07
C GLU A 57 -26.76 -35.37 -21.34
N GLY A 58 -26.14 -35.27 -22.49
CA GLY A 58 -26.84 -35.07 -23.77
C GLY A 58 -27.18 -33.60 -24.08
N THR A 59 -26.75 -32.64 -23.29
CA THR A 59 -26.94 -31.21 -23.54
C THR A 59 -25.60 -30.46 -23.68
N ASP A 60 -25.61 -29.36 -24.45
CA ASP A 60 -24.40 -28.58 -24.74
C ASP A 60 -23.97 -27.67 -23.58
N ALA A 61 -24.91 -27.25 -22.75
CA ALA A 61 -24.66 -26.31 -21.66
C ALA A 61 -25.77 -26.33 -20.60
N LEU A 62 -25.40 -26.02 -19.38
CA LEU A 62 -26.33 -25.62 -18.30
C LEU A 62 -26.53 -24.11 -18.30
N ARG A 63 -27.67 -23.66 -17.75
CA ARG A 63 -27.98 -22.25 -17.51
C ARG A 63 -28.68 -22.10 -16.14
N VAL A 64 -28.20 -21.14 -15.36
CA VAL A 64 -28.82 -20.73 -14.12
C VAL A 64 -29.08 -19.25 -14.18
N GLU A 65 -30.32 -18.84 -13.92
CA GLU A 65 -30.73 -17.44 -13.89
C GLU A 65 -31.43 -17.16 -12.56
N ALA A 66 -31.18 -15.98 -12.03
CA ALA A 66 -31.88 -15.54 -10.85
C ALA A 66 -32.12 -14.02 -10.85
N ARG A 67 -33.23 -13.62 -10.26
CA ARG A 67 -33.55 -12.22 -9.99
C ARG A 67 -33.38 -11.95 -8.50
N PHE A 68 -32.70 -10.83 -8.19
CA PHE A 68 -32.44 -10.38 -6.83
C PHE A 68 -32.96 -8.98 -6.61
N PHE A 69 -33.64 -8.75 -5.50
CA PHE A 69 -33.96 -7.42 -5.00
C PHE A 69 -32.91 -7.00 -3.98
N THR A 70 -32.28 -5.83 -4.20
CA THR A 70 -31.23 -5.30 -3.33
C THR A 70 -31.80 -4.41 -2.21
N SER A 71 -32.99 -3.86 -2.41
CA SER A 71 -33.74 -3.11 -1.40
C SER A 71 -35.22 -3.36 -1.54
N PRO A 72 -36.04 -3.09 -0.50
CA PRO A 72 -37.50 -3.18 -0.58
C PRO A 72 -38.14 -2.22 -1.60
N GLU A 73 -37.42 -1.18 -2.00
CA GLU A 73 -37.89 -0.16 -2.96
C GLU A 73 -37.49 -0.51 -4.41
N ASP A 74 -36.66 -1.50 -4.61
CA ASP A 74 -36.23 -1.98 -5.91
C ASP A 74 -37.36 -2.75 -6.60
N GLN A 75 -37.92 -2.19 -7.68
CA GLN A 75 -39.07 -2.77 -8.41
C GLN A 75 -38.64 -3.65 -9.60
N GLU A 76 -37.45 -3.48 -10.11
CA GLU A 76 -36.96 -4.20 -11.29
C GLU A 76 -36.09 -5.40 -10.92
N GLY A 77 -35.32 -5.26 -9.84
CA GLY A 77 -34.35 -6.26 -9.40
C GLY A 77 -33.19 -6.43 -10.37
N ILE A 78 -32.14 -7.06 -9.90
CA ILE A 78 -30.95 -7.40 -10.68
C ILE A 78 -31.08 -8.82 -11.19
N VAL A 79 -30.97 -9.01 -12.51
CA VAL A 79 -31.01 -10.33 -13.14
C VAL A 79 -29.58 -10.83 -13.40
N VAL A 80 -29.27 -11.98 -12.81
CA VAL A 80 -27.98 -12.67 -13.00
C VAL A 80 -28.20 -13.92 -13.82
N SER A 81 -27.41 -14.14 -14.85
CA SER A 81 -27.40 -15.36 -15.65
C SER A 81 -25.99 -15.95 -15.69
N ARG A 82 -25.90 -17.26 -15.46
CA ARG A 82 -24.65 -18.00 -15.59
C ARG A 82 -24.85 -19.21 -16.47
N LYS A 83 -24.08 -19.26 -17.55
CA LYS A 83 -24.04 -20.37 -18.51
C LYS A 83 -22.72 -21.09 -18.41
N VAL A 84 -22.74 -22.44 -18.39
CA VAL A 84 -21.53 -23.28 -18.41
C VAL A 84 -21.70 -24.32 -19.49
N SER A 85 -20.78 -24.35 -20.44
CA SER A 85 -20.79 -25.34 -21.55
C SER A 85 -20.14 -26.65 -21.09
N ALA A 86 -20.47 -27.74 -21.77
CA ALA A 86 -19.92 -29.08 -21.51
C ALA A 86 -18.39 -29.14 -21.65
N ASP A 87 -17.77 -28.20 -22.39
CA ASP A 87 -16.31 -28.02 -22.48
C ASP A 87 -15.69 -27.23 -21.32
N GLY A 88 -16.47 -26.86 -20.30
CA GLY A 88 -16.05 -26.15 -19.09
C GLY A 88 -15.94 -24.63 -19.24
N ARG A 89 -16.31 -24.04 -20.39
CA ARG A 89 -16.33 -22.59 -20.54
C ARG A 89 -17.54 -21.98 -19.84
N GLY A 90 -17.29 -20.99 -19.00
CA GLY A 90 -18.34 -20.26 -18.26
C GLY A 90 -18.53 -18.84 -18.77
N ARG A 91 -19.79 -18.38 -18.81
CA ARG A 91 -20.18 -16.99 -19.08
C ARG A 91 -21.08 -16.50 -17.97
N VAL A 92 -20.86 -15.28 -17.54
CA VAL A 92 -21.67 -14.56 -16.53
C VAL A 92 -22.24 -13.31 -17.18
N GLU A 93 -23.51 -13.05 -16.92
CA GLU A 93 -24.20 -11.82 -17.32
C GLU A 93 -24.96 -11.25 -16.11
N ILE A 94 -24.87 -9.94 -15.92
CA ILE A 94 -25.60 -9.16 -14.91
C ILE A 94 -26.37 -8.10 -15.68
N ASP A 95 -27.71 -8.10 -15.58
CA ASP A 95 -28.64 -7.22 -16.32
C ASP A 95 -28.34 -7.20 -17.84
N GLY A 96 -28.03 -8.38 -18.40
CA GLY A 96 -27.73 -8.54 -19.81
C GLY A 96 -26.33 -8.10 -20.22
N HIS A 97 -25.50 -7.60 -19.33
CA HIS A 97 -24.13 -7.22 -19.58
C HIS A 97 -23.15 -8.32 -19.16
N MET A 98 -22.09 -8.53 -19.95
CA MET A 98 -21.05 -9.50 -19.61
C MET A 98 -20.29 -9.08 -18.37
N ALA A 99 -20.17 -9.98 -17.40
CA ALA A 99 -19.45 -9.78 -16.15
C ALA A 99 -18.43 -10.89 -15.88
N SER A 100 -17.48 -10.63 -15.02
CA SER A 100 -16.54 -11.64 -14.52
C SER A 100 -17.13 -12.40 -13.32
N VAL A 101 -16.64 -13.63 -13.08
CA VAL A 101 -16.99 -14.40 -11.89
C VAL A 101 -16.60 -13.66 -10.61
N LYS A 102 -15.53 -12.85 -10.65
CA LYS A 102 -15.08 -12.05 -9.52
C LYS A 102 -16.04 -10.90 -9.21
N GLU A 103 -16.58 -10.24 -10.23
CA GLU A 103 -17.62 -9.20 -10.06
C GLU A 103 -18.90 -9.80 -9.51
N LEU A 104 -19.32 -10.96 -10.01
CA LEU A 104 -20.47 -11.68 -9.46
C LEU A 104 -20.27 -12.01 -7.97
N ALA A 105 -19.14 -12.62 -7.61
CA ALA A 105 -18.82 -13.00 -6.24
C ALA A 105 -18.70 -11.79 -5.29
N GLY A 106 -18.14 -10.67 -5.76
CA GLY A 106 -17.98 -9.45 -4.97
C GLY A 106 -19.23 -8.56 -4.89
N GLY A 107 -20.21 -8.78 -5.77
CA GLY A 107 -21.47 -8.07 -5.82
C GLY A 107 -22.62 -8.95 -5.25
N ILE A 108 -23.50 -9.42 -6.12
CA ILE A 108 -24.70 -10.21 -5.75
C ILE A 108 -24.35 -11.46 -4.92
N GLY A 109 -23.20 -12.11 -5.19
CA GLY A 109 -22.75 -13.27 -4.43
C GLY A 109 -22.59 -12.99 -2.93
N THR A 110 -22.45 -11.72 -2.52
CA THR A 110 -22.38 -11.35 -1.10
C THR A 110 -23.75 -11.36 -0.39
N SER A 111 -24.84 -11.32 -1.13
CA SER A 111 -26.21 -11.31 -0.58
C SER A 111 -26.71 -12.70 -0.18
N ILE A 112 -26.02 -13.76 -0.61
CA ILE A 112 -26.36 -15.15 -0.29
C ILE A 112 -25.24 -15.77 0.54
N ASP A 113 -25.61 -16.45 1.63
CA ASP A 113 -24.68 -17.26 2.41
C ASP A 113 -25.12 -18.73 2.41
N LEU A 114 -24.20 -19.61 2.01
CA LEU A 114 -24.43 -21.05 1.90
C LEU A 114 -23.89 -21.74 3.14
N CYS A 115 -24.76 -22.42 3.86
CA CYS A 115 -24.47 -23.03 5.16
C CYS A 115 -24.54 -24.57 5.07
N GLY A 116 -23.56 -25.21 4.42
CA GLY A 116 -23.52 -26.66 4.24
C GLY A 116 -22.11 -27.25 4.31
N GLN A 117 -21.99 -28.58 4.08
CA GLN A 117 -20.72 -29.29 4.09
C GLN A 117 -19.92 -28.97 2.79
N HIS A 118 -18.61 -28.65 2.91
CA HIS A 118 -17.71 -28.31 1.81
C HIS A 118 -18.04 -27.03 1.02
N GLU A 119 -18.76 -26.10 1.61
CA GLU A 119 -19.12 -24.84 0.98
C GLU A 119 -18.24 -23.67 1.43
N HIS A 120 -18.17 -22.61 0.61
CA HIS A 120 -17.49 -21.35 0.96
C HIS A 120 -18.32 -20.60 2.02
N GLN A 121 -18.29 -21.15 3.23
CA GLN A 121 -18.98 -20.58 4.38
C GLN A 121 -18.27 -19.31 4.81
N ARG A 122 -18.91 -18.15 4.68
CA ARG A 122 -18.36 -16.86 5.11
C ARG A 122 -17.88 -16.89 6.56
N LEU A 123 -18.57 -17.67 7.41
CA LEU A 123 -18.19 -17.83 8.81
C LEU A 123 -16.91 -18.65 9.01
N LEU A 124 -16.49 -19.49 8.06
CA LEU A 124 -15.24 -20.23 8.15
C LEU A 124 -14.02 -19.41 7.71
N ASP A 125 -14.24 -18.34 6.95
CA ASP A 125 -13.15 -17.42 6.61
C ASP A 125 -12.87 -16.46 7.77
N VAL A 126 -11.67 -16.62 8.35
CA VAL A 126 -11.20 -15.82 9.50
C VAL A 126 -11.30 -14.30 9.24
N LYS A 127 -11.21 -13.88 7.98
CA LYS A 127 -11.33 -12.45 7.62
C LYS A 127 -12.69 -11.86 7.97
N ASN A 128 -13.73 -12.67 8.02
CA ASN A 128 -15.09 -12.23 8.31
C ASN A 128 -15.42 -12.21 9.81
N HIS A 129 -14.59 -12.83 10.66
CA HIS A 129 -14.89 -12.88 12.10
C HIS A 129 -14.84 -11.50 12.77
N VAL A 130 -13.97 -10.61 12.28
CA VAL A 130 -13.92 -9.23 12.77
C VAL A 130 -15.18 -8.47 12.39
N SER A 131 -15.59 -8.54 11.12
CA SER A 131 -16.80 -7.85 10.65
C SER A 131 -18.07 -8.38 11.31
N MET A 132 -18.12 -9.67 11.62
CA MET A 132 -19.22 -10.28 12.38
C MET A 132 -19.29 -9.69 13.81
N LEU A 133 -18.17 -9.60 14.52
CA LEU A 133 -18.12 -9.00 15.84
C LEU A 133 -18.48 -7.52 15.80
N ASP A 134 -17.95 -6.79 14.82
CA ASP A 134 -18.21 -5.36 14.64
C ASP A 134 -19.71 -5.09 14.32
N ALA A 135 -20.30 -5.91 13.45
CA ALA A 135 -21.72 -5.83 13.13
C ALA A 135 -22.61 -6.07 14.36
N TRP A 136 -22.24 -7.06 15.20
CA TRP A 136 -22.97 -7.34 16.44
C TRP A 136 -22.83 -6.22 17.49
N ILE A 137 -21.66 -5.54 17.57
CA ILE A 137 -21.46 -4.37 18.42
C ILE A 137 -22.31 -3.19 17.92
N GLY A 138 -22.49 -3.06 16.61
CA GLY A 138 -23.34 -2.04 15.99
C GLY A 138 -22.74 -0.62 16.07
N SER A 139 -23.57 0.36 16.47
CA SER A 139 -23.18 1.78 16.50
C SER A 139 -22.01 2.09 17.45
N ASP A 140 -21.83 1.31 18.50
CA ASP A 140 -20.86 1.60 19.56
C ASP A 140 -19.40 1.48 19.10
N ILE A 141 -19.15 0.76 18.01
CA ILE A 141 -17.78 0.62 17.45
C ILE A 141 -17.49 1.60 16.33
N GLN A 142 -18.49 2.18 15.67
CA GLN A 142 -18.33 2.99 14.46
C GLN A 142 -17.37 4.18 14.65
N SER A 143 -17.52 4.90 15.78
CA SER A 143 -16.61 6.01 16.10
C SER A 143 -15.16 5.55 16.19
N CYS A 144 -14.90 4.46 16.92
CA CYS A 144 -13.54 3.92 17.07
C CYS A 144 -12.95 3.40 15.74
N GLN A 145 -13.79 2.82 14.87
CA GLN A 145 -13.37 2.38 13.53
C GLN A 145 -13.01 3.57 12.64
N THR A 146 -13.86 4.60 12.61
CA THR A 146 -13.61 5.81 11.82
C THR A 146 -12.32 6.47 12.27
N GLU A 147 -12.14 6.70 13.56
CA GLU A 147 -10.94 7.31 14.13
C GLU A 147 -9.67 6.49 13.86
N TYR A 148 -9.76 5.16 13.88
CA TYR A 148 -8.64 4.30 13.54
C TYR A 148 -8.28 4.38 12.05
N VAL A 149 -9.27 4.35 11.16
CA VAL A 149 -9.06 4.43 9.71
C VAL A 149 -8.49 5.80 9.32
N GLU A 150 -8.97 6.88 9.92
CA GLU A 150 -8.42 8.23 9.73
C GLU A 150 -6.95 8.32 10.19
N ALA A 151 -6.63 7.76 11.36
CA ALA A 151 -5.26 7.70 11.86
C ALA A 151 -4.35 6.83 10.97
N LEU A 152 -4.85 5.74 10.40
CA LEU A 152 -4.11 4.90 9.45
C LEU A 152 -3.82 5.66 8.14
N HIS A 153 -4.80 6.39 7.63
CA HIS A 153 -4.61 7.23 6.44
C HIS A 153 -3.60 8.35 6.71
N ALA A 154 -3.68 9.01 7.87
CA ALA A 154 -2.72 10.05 8.26
C ALA A 154 -1.29 9.50 8.36
N TYR A 155 -1.12 8.30 8.93
CA TYR A 155 0.18 7.63 8.99
C TYR A 155 0.75 7.32 7.60
N HIS A 156 -0.06 6.78 6.69
CA HIS A 156 0.37 6.51 5.32
C HIS A 156 0.71 7.79 4.54
N ALA A 157 -0.05 8.86 4.75
CA ALA A 157 0.22 10.16 4.15
C ALA A 157 1.55 10.75 4.65
N ALA A 158 1.83 10.65 5.96
CA ALA A 158 3.09 11.09 6.54
C ALA A 158 4.30 10.31 5.99
N ILE A 159 4.18 8.99 5.82
CA ILE A 159 5.24 8.17 5.18
C ILE A 159 5.47 8.59 3.73
N ALA A 160 4.41 8.80 2.96
CA ALA A 160 4.53 9.22 1.56
C ALA A 160 5.22 10.58 1.44
N GLU A 161 4.91 11.52 2.34
CA GLU A 161 5.57 12.83 2.38
C GLU A 161 7.04 12.71 2.77
N LEU A 162 7.37 11.90 3.80
CA LEU A 162 8.77 11.63 4.16
C LEU A 162 9.55 11.06 2.99
N GLN A 163 9.01 10.08 2.27
CA GLN A 163 9.65 9.49 1.10
C GLN A 163 9.88 10.54 0.00
N ARG A 164 8.89 11.40 -0.28
CA ARG A 164 9.01 12.48 -1.24
C ARG A 164 10.14 13.45 -0.87
N VAL A 165 10.23 13.84 0.39
CA VAL A 165 11.29 14.74 0.89
C VAL A 165 12.67 14.08 0.79
N ILE A 166 12.78 12.80 1.11
CA ILE A 166 14.04 12.02 1.00
C ILE A 166 14.48 11.91 -0.47
N GLU A 167 13.58 11.64 -1.41
CA GLU A 167 13.90 11.56 -2.85
C GLU A 167 14.44 12.88 -3.39
N VAL A 168 13.84 14.01 -3.00
CA VAL A 168 14.33 15.35 -3.34
C VAL A 168 15.73 15.58 -2.75
N SER A 169 15.99 15.14 -1.53
CA SER A 169 17.29 15.23 -0.86
C SER A 169 18.37 14.39 -1.57
N GLN A 170 18.08 13.15 -1.90
CA GLN A 170 19.06 12.20 -2.48
C GLN A 170 19.48 12.54 -3.91
N SER A 171 18.64 13.16 -4.71
CA SER A 171 18.96 13.57 -6.09
C SER A 171 20.03 14.67 -6.15
N SER A 172 20.43 15.23 -5.01
CA SER A 172 21.33 16.39 -4.87
C SER A 172 22.73 16.05 -4.33
N ASN A 173 22.99 14.88 -3.72
CA ASN A 173 24.21 14.63 -2.95
C ASN A 173 25.51 14.85 -3.74
N ALA A 174 25.64 14.37 -4.98
CA ALA A 174 26.83 14.57 -5.80
C ALA A 174 27.07 16.06 -6.15
N LYS A 175 25.99 16.80 -6.39
CA LYS A 175 26.05 18.24 -6.68
C LYS A 175 26.36 19.06 -5.42
N ILE A 176 25.92 18.57 -4.26
CA ILE A 176 26.19 19.17 -2.96
C ILE A 176 27.66 19.05 -2.60
N ASP A 177 28.24 17.86 -2.79
CA ASP A 177 29.67 17.61 -2.56
C ASP A 177 30.54 18.47 -3.49
N GLU A 178 30.16 18.60 -4.77
CA GLU A 178 30.83 19.48 -5.73
C GLU A 178 30.74 20.96 -5.32
N ALA A 179 29.54 21.40 -4.87
CA ALA A 179 29.34 22.77 -4.42
C ALA A 179 30.13 23.07 -3.13
N ALA A 180 30.17 22.14 -2.18
CA ALA A 180 30.94 22.30 -0.95
C ALA A 180 32.43 22.42 -1.22
N PHE A 181 32.96 21.57 -2.10
CA PHE A 181 34.37 21.63 -2.52
C PHE A 181 34.69 22.94 -3.25
N LEU A 182 33.78 23.42 -4.13
CA LEU A 182 33.95 24.69 -4.84
C LEU A 182 34.01 25.87 -3.87
N VAL A 183 33.04 25.93 -2.93
CA VAL A 183 32.97 26.99 -1.93
C VAL A 183 34.25 26.98 -1.08
N GLN A 184 34.67 25.83 -0.57
CA GLN A 184 35.89 25.71 0.23
C GLN A 184 37.13 26.22 -0.52
N ARG A 185 37.31 25.85 -1.80
CA ARG A 185 38.48 26.25 -2.60
C ARG A 185 38.49 27.74 -2.89
N ILE A 186 37.33 28.38 -3.09
CA ILE A 186 37.26 29.83 -3.31
C ILE A 186 37.47 30.57 -2.00
N ASP A 187 36.93 30.08 -0.87
CA ASP A 187 37.15 30.67 0.46
C ASP A 187 38.63 30.61 0.89
N GLU A 188 39.35 29.53 0.58
CA GLU A 188 40.82 29.42 0.82
C GLU A 188 41.59 30.54 0.13
N VAL A 189 41.17 31.00 -1.04
CA VAL A 189 41.81 32.09 -1.77
C VAL A 189 41.24 33.43 -1.38
N SER A 190 39.97 33.51 -0.96
CA SER A 190 39.24 34.72 -0.57
C SER A 190 39.40 35.87 -1.57
N PRO A 191 39.01 35.70 -2.84
CA PRO A 191 39.16 36.73 -3.89
C PRO A 191 38.21 37.91 -3.61
N LYS A 192 38.64 39.12 -3.99
CA LYS A 192 37.84 40.35 -3.93
C LYS A 192 37.43 40.77 -5.32
N GLU A 193 36.28 41.43 -5.44
CA GLU A 193 35.86 42.05 -6.72
C GLU A 193 36.84 43.17 -7.12
N GLY A 194 37.28 43.17 -8.39
CA GLY A 194 38.23 44.15 -8.91
C GLY A 194 39.68 43.87 -8.60
N GLU A 195 40.01 42.94 -7.70
CA GLU A 195 41.37 42.66 -7.24
C GLU A 195 42.31 42.20 -8.39
N LEU A 196 41.79 41.41 -9.31
CA LEU A 196 42.61 40.94 -10.45
C LEU A 196 42.96 42.08 -11.38
N GLU A 197 41.96 42.93 -11.70
CA GLU A 197 42.13 44.09 -12.54
C GLU A 197 43.12 45.10 -11.92
N ASP A 198 43.04 45.30 -10.60
CA ASP A 198 43.99 46.15 -9.87
C ASP A 198 45.42 45.60 -9.94
N LEU A 199 45.59 44.27 -9.80
CA LEU A 199 46.88 43.61 -9.90
C LEU A 199 47.44 43.66 -11.34
N GLU A 200 46.57 43.49 -12.36
CA GLU A 200 46.94 43.60 -13.79
C GLU A 200 47.41 45.01 -14.15
N GLU A 201 46.91 46.04 -13.50
CA GLU A 201 47.32 47.43 -13.71
C GLU A 201 48.65 47.76 -12.97
N GLN A 202 48.83 47.21 -11.76
CA GLN A 202 49.99 47.50 -10.91
C GLN A 202 51.25 46.68 -11.28
N LEU A 203 51.10 45.42 -11.58
CA LEU A 203 52.19 44.48 -11.79
C LEU A 203 53.20 44.94 -12.89
N PRO A 204 52.76 45.45 -14.08
CA PRO A 204 53.69 45.95 -15.11
C PRO A 204 54.54 47.10 -14.63
N ARG A 205 54.06 47.98 -13.75
CA ARG A 205 54.81 49.11 -13.19
C ARG A 205 55.95 48.62 -12.28
N PHE A 206 55.71 47.58 -11.46
CA PHE A 206 56.73 46.98 -10.61
C PHE A 206 57.75 46.18 -11.42
N GLU A 207 57.35 45.41 -12.45
CA GLU A 207 58.25 44.68 -13.36
C GLU A 207 59.10 45.65 -14.18
N HIS A 208 58.56 46.80 -14.61
CA HIS A 208 59.35 47.84 -15.29
C HIS A 208 60.32 48.51 -14.33
N ALA A 209 59.93 48.77 -13.07
CA ALA A 209 60.82 49.32 -12.05
C ALA A 209 62.00 48.36 -11.77
N GLU A 210 61.75 47.06 -11.66
CA GLU A 210 62.80 46.03 -11.53
C GLU A 210 63.78 46.04 -12.71
N ALA A 211 63.24 46.00 -13.93
CA ALA A 211 64.04 46.01 -15.15
C ALA A 211 64.93 47.29 -15.27
N LEU A 212 64.38 48.46 -14.91
CA LEU A 212 65.12 49.72 -14.85
C LEU A 212 66.20 49.74 -13.77
N LEU A 213 65.89 49.16 -12.59
CA LEU A 213 66.79 49.02 -11.49
C LEU A 213 67.97 48.13 -11.87
N GLN A 214 67.75 46.97 -12.50
CA GLN A 214 68.78 46.04 -12.97
C GLN A 214 69.63 46.67 -14.07
N ALA A 215 69.02 47.40 -15.05
CA ALA A 215 69.74 48.03 -16.11
C ALA A 215 70.64 49.20 -15.61
N ALA A 216 70.06 50.11 -14.84
CA ALA A 216 70.77 51.29 -14.32
C ALA A 216 71.79 50.92 -13.24
N GLY A 217 71.36 50.04 -12.29
CA GLY A 217 72.25 49.57 -11.20
C GLY A 217 73.40 48.74 -11.73
N GLY A 218 73.12 47.79 -12.63
CA GLY A 218 74.19 46.97 -13.25
C GLY A 218 75.15 47.80 -14.10
N THR A 219 74.68 48.86 -14.80
CA THR A 219 75.54 49.78 -15.53
C THR A 219 76.42 50.61 -14.59
N HIS A 220 75.84 51.13 -13.51
CA HIS A 220 76.54 51.84 -12.48
C HIS A 220 77.69 51.00 -11.88
N GLU A 221 77.37 49.73 -11.53
CA GLU A 221 78.33 48.79 -10.99
C GLU A 221 79.50 48.46 -11.97
N LEU A 222 79.20 48.32 -13.25
CA LEU A 222 80.24 48.15 -14.30
C LEU A 222 81.12 49.38 -14.45
N LEU A 223 80.61 50.57 -14.25
CA LEU A 223 81.35 51.81 -14.36
C LEU A 223 82.16 52.11 -13.11
N SER A 224 81.61 51.96 -11.91
CA SER A 224 82.17 52.40 -10.61
C SER A 224 82.40 51.28 -9.59
N GLY A 225 82.12 49.98 -9.92
CA GLY A 225 82.44 48.86 -9.06
C GLY A 225 83.93 48.54 -8.99
N ASP A 226 84.30 47.57 -8.13
CA ASP A 226 85.68 47.12 -7.99
C ASP A 226 86.33 46.76 -9.35
N GLU A 227 87.46 47.39 -9.71
CA GLU A 227 88.12 47.28 -11.03
C GLU A 227 87.22 47.77 -12.20
N GLY A 228 86.32 48.71 -11.96
CA GLY A 228 85.45 49.27 -12.94
C GLY A 228 86.11 50.10 -14.03
N VAL A 229 85.30 50.58 -15.01
CA VAL A 229 85.82 51.35 -16.15
C VAL A 229 86.46 52.66 -15.69
N ILE A 230 85.93 53.33 -14.64
CA ILE A 230 86.47 54.55 -14.06
C ILE A 230 87.87 54.32 -13.53
N ASP A 231 88.10 53.28 -12.75
CA ASP A 231 89.39 52.93 -12.20
C ASP A 231 90.41 52.61 -13.32
N SER A 232 89.97 51.78 -14.30
CA SER A 232 90.85 51.40 -15.44
C SER A 232 91.25 52.59 -16.33
N LEU A 233 90.30 53.52 -16.54
CA LEU A 233 90.59 54.76 -17.29
C LEU A 233 91.50 55.72 -16.49
N SER A 234 91.29 55.84 -15.20
CA SER A 234 92.09 56.65 -14.28
C SER A 234 93.55 56.20 -14.30
N ASP A 235 93.74 54.84 -14.22
CA ASP A 235 95.07 54.26 -14.31
C ASP A 235 95.72 54.53 -15.66
N ALA A 236 94.95 54.43 -16.77
CA ALA A 236 95.47 54.70 -18.14
C ALA A 236 95.83 56.17 -18.27
N VAL A 237 95.07 57.10 -17.76
CA VAL A 237 95.35 58.55 -17.73
C VAL A 237 96.68 58.76 -16.98
N GLN A 238 96.83 58.18 -15.78
CA GLN A 238 98.04 58.35 -14.97
C GLN A 238 99.29 57.81 -15.64
N MET A 239 99.19 56.66 -16.33
CA MET A 239 100.34 56.08 -17.11
C MET A 239 100.72 56.98 -18.25
N LEU A 240 99.78 57.52 -19.00
CA LEU A 240 100.05 58.42 -20.12
C LEU A 240 100.56 59.78 -19.67
N GLN A 241 100.05 60.33 -18.58
CA GLN A 241 100.58 61.56 -17.98
C GLN A 241 102.04 61.39 -17.54
N SER A 242 102.35 60.25 -16.94
CA SER A 242 103.73 59.98 -16.53
C SER A 242 104.66 59.88 -17.74
N ALA A 243 104.21 59.25 -18.83
CA ALA A 243 104.95 59.08 -20.06
C ALA A 243 105.02 60.37 -20.93
N SER A 244 104.18 61.34 -20.73
CA SER A 244 104.15 62.62 -21.45
C SER A 244 105.37 63.51 -21.22
N THR A 245 106.08 63.23 -20.11
CA THR A 245 107.42 63.85 -19.85
C THR A 245 108.48 63.49 -20.86
N PHE A 246 108.30 62.35 -21.57
CA PHE A 246 109.20 61.85 -22.60
C PHE A 246 108.75 62.10 -24.04
N ASP A 247 107.40 62.19 -24.26
CA ASP A 247 106.78 62.48 -25.56
C ASP A 247 105.55 63.31 -25.37
N ALA A 248 105.53 64.58 -25.81
CA ALA A 248 104.42 65.52 -25.67
C ALA A 248 103.16 65.08 -26.37
N THR A 249 103.24 64.20 -27.37
CA THR A 249 102.04 63.63 -28.06
C THR A 249 101.17 62.77 -27.12
N LEU A 250 101.77 62.08 -26.12
CA LEU A 250 101.10 61.28 -25.12
C LEU A 250 100.24 62.16 -24.14
N GLY A 251 100.69 63.43 -23.96
CA GLY A 251 99.92 64.38 -23.17
C GLY A 251 98.57 64.70 -23.76
N ASN A 252 98.50 64.84 -25.11
CA ASN A 252 97.20 65.07 -25.79
C ASN A 252 96.25 63.86 -25.65
N TYR A 253 96.81 62.65 -25.65
CA TYR A 253 95.97 61.44 -25.40
C TYR A 253 95.53 61.37 -23.95
N ALA A 254 96.34 61.73 -22.98
CA ALA A 254 96.03 61.79 -21.58
C ALA A 254 94.88 62.83 -21.32
N GLU A 255 94.94 64.00 -21.95
CA GLU A 255 93.88 65.02 -21.86
C GLU A 255 92.52 64.53 -22.43
N SER A 256 92.62 63.85 -23.60
CA SER A 256 91.38 63.28 -24.22
C SER A 256 90.80 62.19 -23.36
N LEU A 257 91.58 61.28 -22.77
CA LEU A 257 91.07 60.26 -21.86
C LEU A 257 90.61 60.86 -20.53
N SER A 258 91.26 61.90 -20.01
CA SER A 258 90.78 62.60 -18.80
C SER A 258 89.40 63.26 -19.00
N SER A 259 89.19 63.84 -20.18
CA SER A 259 87.90 64.40 -20.51
C SER A 259 86.78 63.33 -20.59
N ALA A 260 87.14 62.17 -21.19
CA ALA A 260 86.21 61.03 -21.25
C ALA A 260 85.95 60.43 -19.87
N LEU A 261 86.93 60.40 -18.96
CA LEU A 261 86.79 59.95 -17.60
C LEU A 261 85.76 60.79 -16.84
N ILE A 262 85.88 62.13 -16.95
CA ILE A 262 84.95 63.06 -16.30
C ILE A 262 83.48 62.80 -16.79
N GLU A 263 83.30 62.64 -18.12
CA GLU A 263 82.01 62.36 -18.68
C GLU A 263 81.41 61.01 -18.16
N ILE A 264 82.27 59.97 -18.00
CA ILE A 264 81.86 58.66 -17.48
C ILE A 264 81.57 58.75 -15.97
N GLU A 265 82.34 59.50 -15.20
CA GLU A 265 82.03 59.76 -13.78
C GLU A 265 80.67 60.45 -13.60
N ASP A 266 80.42 61.47 -14.43
CA ASP A 266 79.09 62.19 -14.41
C ASP A 266 77.98 61.23 -14.72
N VAL A 267 78.04 60.43 -15.77
CA VAL A 267 77.05 59.46 -16.14
C VAL A 267 76.85 58.42 -15.02
N SER A 268 77.95 57.94 -14.41
CA SER A 268 77.82 56.98 -13.28
C SER A 268 77.15 57.59 -12.07
N SER A 269 77.42 58.88 -11.74
CA SER A 269 76.72 59.61 -10.68
C SER A 269 75.24 59.84 -10.95
N GLU A 270 74.89 60.16 -12.24
CA GLU A 270 73.51 60.28 -12.66
C GLU A 270 72.75 58.93 -12.54
N LEU A 271 73.34 57.84 -12.97
CA LEU A 271 72.78 56.48 -12.86
C LEU A 271 72.53 56.12 -11.40
N ARG A 272 73.52 56.41 -10.49
CA ARG A 272 73.33 56.19 -9.07
C ARG A 272 72.13 56.97 -8.48
N SER A 273 72.00 58.24 -8.83
CA SER A 273 70.89 59.07 -8.42
C SER A 273 69.54 58.56 -8.93
N TYR A 274 69.56 58.10 -10.19
CA TYR A 274 68.38 57.49 -10.84
C TYR A 274 67.96 56.20 -10.09
N VAL A 275 68.86 55.25 -9.78
CA VAL A 275 68.58 54.04 -8.99
C VAL A 275 68.01 54.40 -7.60
N GLY A 276 68.63 55.42 -6.94
CA GLY A 276 68.10 55.87 -5.66
C GLY A 276 66.75 56.56 -5.68
N SER A 277 66.22 56.95 -6.86
CA SER A 277 64.91 57.52 -7.05
C SER A 277 63.85 56.48 -7.40
N LEU A 278 64.23 55.25 -7.76
CA LEU A 278 63.29 54.16 -8.02
C LEU A 278 62.82 53.54 -6.69
N ASP A 279 61.51 53.70 -6.40
CA ASP A 279 60.87 53.06 -5.24
C ASP A 279 60.44 51.62 -5.67
N PHE A 280 61.35 50.67 -5.43
CA PHE A 280 61.16 49.26 -5.78
C PHE A 280 61.24 48.37 -4.53
N ASP A 281 60.17 47.59 -4.31
CA ASP A 281 60.05 46.61 -3.24
C ASP A 281 59.89 45.22 -3.88
N GLU A 282 60.96 44.38 -3.79
CA GLU A 282 61.00 43.03 -4.35
C GLU A 282 60.00 42.09 -3.65
N GLU A 283 59.82 42.22 -2.36
CA GLU A 283 58.91 41.40 -1.56
C GLU A 283 57.43 41.69 -1.96
N ALA A 284 57.10 42.97 -2.21
CA ALA A 284 55.81 43.37 -2.72
C ALA A 284 55.51 42.82 -4.12
N LEU A 285 56.52 42.79 -5.01
CA LEU A 285 56.38 42.22 -6.36
C LEU A 285 56.13 40.69 -6.29
N GLU A 286 56.86 39.94 -5.48
CA GLU A 286 56.66 38.50 -5.29
C GLU A 286 55.26 38.19 -4.70
N GLU A 287 54.81 38.99 -3.74
CA GLU A 287 53.47 38.87 -3.17
C GLU A 287 52.39 39.08 -4.22
N MET A 288 52.50 40.14 -5.05
CA MET A 288 51.54 40.42 -6.13
C MET A 288 51.51 39.30 -7.16
N GLN A 289 52.69 38.80 -7.60
CA GLN A 289 52.78 37.69 -8.54
C GLN A 289 52.16 36.41 -7.98
N SER A 290 52.45 36.06 -6.72
CA SER A 290 51.87 34.92 -6.01
C SER A 290 50.36 35.06 -5.89
N ARG A 291 49.86 36.26 -5.57
CA ARG A 291 48.42 36.56 -5.46
C ARG A 291 47.71 36.43 -6.80
N MET A 292 48.27 37.00 -7.86
CA MET A 292 47.77 36.89 -9.23
C MET A 292 47.71 35.42 -9.67
N ALA A 293 48.73 34.63 -9.42
CA ALA A 293 48.75 33.20 -9.77
C ALA A 293 47.65 32.41 -9.08
N ARG A 294 47.31 32.73 -7.82
CA ARG A 294 46.20 32.12 -7.07
C ARG A 294 44.83 32.48 -7.70
N LEU A 295 44.60 33.75 -8.04
CA LEU A 295 43.40 34.20 -8.70
C LEU A 295 43.23 33.59 -10.10
N GLN A 296 44.29 33.56 -10.90
CA GLN A 296 44.27 32.88 -12.20
C GLN A 296 44.02 31.38 -12.08
N GLY A 297 44.52 30.74 -11.02
CA GLY A 297 44.24 29.34 -10.68
C GLY A 297 42.73 29.07 -10.50
N LEU A 298 42.03 29.97 -9.83
CA LEU A 298 40.54 29.90 -9.72
C LEU A 298 39.88 30.03 -11.07
N MET A 299 40.33 30.98 -11.91
CA MET A 299 39.74 31.17 -13.25
C MET A 299 39.90 29.94 -14.14
N ARG A 300 41.08 29.31 -14.15
CA ARG A 300 41.33 28.09 -14.94
C ARG A 300 40.38 26.96 -14.55
N THR A 301 40.01 26.87 -13.28
CA THR A 301 39.19 25.78 -12.75
C THR A 301 37.68 26.09 -12.87
N TYR A 302 37.28 27.33 -12.57
CA TYR A 302 35.90 27.67 -12.36
C TYR A 302 35.28 28.62 -13.40
N GLY A 303 36.07 29.24 -14.29
CA GLY A 303 35.51 30.05 -15.36
C GLY A 303 36.52 30.99 -16.01
N PRO A 304 36.22 31.51 -17.21
CA PRO A 304 37.17 32.33 -17.97
C PRO A 304 37.46 33.70 -17.35
N GLY A 305 36.63 34.16 -16.41
CA GLY A 305 36.81 35.43 -15.71
C GLY A 305 36.41 35.35 -14.23
N MET A 306 36.90 36.31 -13.41
CA MET A 306 36.55 36.38 -11.99
C MET A 306 35.07 36.52 -11.74
N LYS A 307 34.33 37.18 -12.62
CA LYS A 307 32.88 37.29 -12.56
C LYS A 307 32.19 35.93 -12.66
N ASP A 308 32.71 35.01 -13.45
CA ASP A 308 32.18 33.66 -13.59
C ASP A 308 32.49 32.82 -12.33
N VAL A 309 33.66 33.03 -11.72
CA VAL A 309 34.02 32.41 -10.44
C VAL A 309 33.07 32.83 -9.34
N PHE A 310 32.79 34.15 -9.19
CA PHE A 310 31.85 34.67 -8.21
C PHE A 310 30.43 34.19 -8.45
N LYS A 311 29.98 34.13 -9.72
CA LYS A 311 28.66 33.60 -10.08
C LYS A 311 28.50 32.12 -9.66
N LYS A 312 29.51 31.28 -9.96
CA LYS A 312 29.51 29.87 -9.54
C LYS A 312 29.53 29.74 -8.03
N TYR A 313 30.32 30.54 -7.34
CA TYR A 313 30.37 30.60 -5.89
C TYR A 313 29.00 30.89 -5.28
N GLN A 314 28.30 31.92 -5.76
CA GLN A 314 26.95 32.26 -5.31
C GLN A 314 25.94 31.14 -5.55
N VAL A 315 25.99 30.49 -6.72
CA VAL A 315 25.12 29.34 -7.03
C VAL A 315 25.41 28.18 -6.08
N ALA A 316 26.68 27.90 -5.79
CA ALA A 316 27.08 26.84 -4.88
C ALA A 316 26.64 27.13 -3.43
N GLN A 317 26.81 28.36 -2.95
CA GLN A 317 26.35 28.78 -1.63
C GLN A 317 24.81 28.62 -1.51
N ASN A 318 24.05 29.09 -2.48
CA ASN A 318 22.59 28.94 -2.48
C ASN A 318 22.17 27.45 -2.46
N LEU A 319 22.89 26.58 -3.17
CA LEU A 319 22.62 25.15 -3.16
C LEU A 319 22.86 24.53 -1.76
N LEU A 320 23.93 24.92 -1.10
CA LEU A 320 24.26 24.45 0.25
C LEU A 320 23.26 24.94 1.30
N GLU A 321 22.74 26.15 1.15
CA GLU A 321 21.70 26.72 2.02
C GLU A 321 20.38 25.95 1.88
N VAL A 322 19.92 25.70 0.64
CA VAL A 322 18.74 24.87 0.36
C VAL A 322 18.88 23.46 0.93
N THR A 323 20.10 22.90 0.93
CA THR A 323 20.36 21.56 1.48
C THR A 323 20.20 21.51 3.00
N ARG A 324 20.65 22.52 3.71
CA ARG A 324 20.43 22.62 5.17
C ARG A 324 18.94 22.68 5.51
N ASP A 325 18.15 23.38 4.72
CA ASP A 325 16.70 23.41 4.85
C ASP A 325 16.08 22.04 4.56
N THR A 326 16.62 21.29 3.60
CA THR A 326 16.14 19.93 3.27
C THR A 326 16.37 18.95 4.42
N GLU A 327 17.51 18.97 5.10
CA GLU A 327 17.75 18.13 6.28
C GLU A 327 16.80 18.46 7.45
N LYS A 328 16.43 19.73 7.59
CA LYS A 328 15.42 20.15 8.55
C LYS A 328 14.04 19.61 8.16
N LEU A 329 13.67 19.71 6.87
CA LEU A 329 12.40 19.17 6.37
C LEU A 329 12.31 17.65 6.54
N VAL A 330 13.40 16.89 6.32
CA VAL A 330 13.44 15.44 6.57
C VAL A 330 13.19 15.13 8.05
N ARG A 331 13.81 15.89 8.96
CA ARG A 331 13.59 15.70 10.41
C ARG A 331 12.17 16.04 10.84
N GLU A 332 11.59 17.10 10.29
CA GLU A 332 10.20 17.50 10.54
C GLU A 332 9.23 16.45 10.01
N ALA A 333 9.43 15.98 8.79
CA ALA A 333 8.62 14.91 8.20
C ALA A 333 8.73 13.59 9.00
N GLN A 334 9.93 13.22 9.47
CA GLN A 334 10.11 12.06 10.35
C GLN A 334 9.36 12.21 11.68
N ALA A 335 9.40 13.38 12.29
CA ALA A 335 8.67 13.65 13.52
C ALA A 335 7.15 13.53 13.33
N GLU A 336 6.61 13.97 12.18
CA GLU A 336 5.19 13.79 11.86
C GLU A 336 4.84 12.30 11.65
N VAL A 337 5.72 11.49 11.05
CA VAL A 337 5.53 10.02 10.95
C VAL A 337 5.47 9.40 12.33
N ASP A 338 6.38 9.76 13.24
CA ASP A 338 6.44 9.19 14.60
C ASP A 338 5.18 9.57 15.40
N LYS A 339 4.73 10.81 15.29
CA LYS A 339 3.48 11.29 15.92
C LYS A 339 2.23 10.60 15.35
N ALA A 340 2.16 10.45 14.03
CA ALA A 340 1.07 9.74 13.38
C ALA A 340 1.03 8.26 13.78
N LYS A 341 2.21 7.60 13.92
CA LYS A 341 2.35 6.23 14.42
C LYS A 341 1.87 6.08 15.86
N GLU A 342 2.22 7.01 16.73
CA GLU A 342 1.74 7.02 18.11
C GLU A 342 0.22 7.17 18.18
N THR A 343 -0.34 8.12 17.42
CA THR A 343 -1.79 8.34 17.32
C THR A 343 -2.49 7.08 16.83
N LEU A 344 -2.00 6.47 15.75
CA LEU A 344 -2.53 5.21 15.20
C LEU A 344 -2.50 4.09 16.25
N THR A 345 -1.44 3.98 17.02
CA THR A 345 -1.29 2.97 18.08
C THR A 345 -2.34 3.15 19.18
N VAL A 346 -2.58 4.38 19.60
CA VAL A 346 -3.62 4.69 20.60
C VAL A 346 -5.02 4.32 20.07
N LYS A 347 -5.32 4.69 18.81
CA LYS A 347 -6.64 4.39 18.21
C LYS A 347 -6.81 2.88 17.97
N ALA A 348 -5.77 2.16 17.61
CA ALA A 348 -5.78 0.70 17.48
C ALA A 348 -6.08 0.01 18.82
N GLN A 349 -5.48 0.47 19.90
CA GLN A 349 -5.75 -0.06 21.25
C GLN A 349 -7.18 0.22 21.71
N ALA A 350 -7.72 1.41 21.40
CA ALA A 350 -9.11 1.76 21.71
C ALA A 350 -10.08 0.83 20.97
N LEU A 351 -9.89 0.63 19.67
CA LEU A 351 -10.68 -0.27 18.85
C LEU A 351 -10.61 -1.72 19.37
N LYS A 352 -9.41 -2.22 19.67
CA LYS A 352 -9.21 -3.56 20.26
C LYS A 352 -9.93 -3.69 21.59
N LYS A 353 -9.87 -2.69 22.45
CA LYS A 353 -10.52 -2.71 23.78
C LYS A 353 -12.05 -2.88 23.67
N VAL A 354 -12.69 -2.18 22.73
CA VAL A 354 -14.14 -2.30 22.49
C VAL A 354 -14.49 -3.72 22.05
N ARG A 355 -13.73 -4.28 21.10
CA ARG A 355 -13.92 -5.65 20.59
C ARG A 355 -13.74 -6.71 21.68
N VAL A 356 -12.67 -6.60 22.47
CA VAL A 356 -12.39 -7.55 23.58
C VAL A 356 -13.48 -7.49 24.66
N ALA A 357 -14.01 -6.31 24.96
CA ALA A 357 -15.08 -6.15 25.94
C ALA A 357 -16.44 -6.73 25.46
N ALA A 358 -16.67 -6.70 24.15
CA ALA A 358 -17.92 -7.20 23.53
C ALA A 358 -17.88 -8.73 23.30
N ALA A 359 -16.72 -9.30 23.03
CA ALA A 359 -16.54 -10.69 22.65
C ALA A 359 -17.19 -11.72 23.61
N PRO A 360 -17.05 -11.62 24.94
CA PRO A 360 -17.70 -12.56 25.85
C PRO A 360 -19.22 -12.59 25.71
N LYS A 361 -19.85 -11.42 25.55
CA LYS A 361 -21.30 -11.32 25.43
C LYS A 361 -21.83 -11.96 24.14
N LEU A 362 -21.10 -11.76 23.02
CA LEU A 362 -21.40 -12.45 21.76
C LEU A 362 -21.26 -13.97 21.91
N CYS A 363 -20.14 -14.43 22.47
CA CYS A 363 -19.86 -15.85 22.67
C CYS A 363 -20.91 -16.52 23.57
N ASP A 364 -21.33 -15.86 24.65
CA ASP A 364 -22.38 -16.34 25.55
C ASP A 364 -23.73 -16.44 24.84
N ALA A 365 -24.08 -15.44 24.04
CA ALA A 365 -25.32 -15.44 23.27
C ALA A 365 -25.37 -16.58 22.25
N VAL A 366 -24.27 -16.78 21.50
CA VAL A 366 -24.16 -17.90 20.53
C VAL A 366 -24.16 -19.24 21.25
N THR A 367 -23.42 -19.39 22.35
CA THR A 367 -23.41 -20.62 23.17
C THR A 367 -24.80 -20.98 23.69
N LYS A 368 -25.58 -19.97 24.10
CA LYS A 368 -26.99 -20.18 24.53
C LYS A 368 -27.84 -20.71 23.38
N GLN A 369 -27.70 -20.16 22.16
CA GLN A 369 -28.43 -20.68 20.99
C GLN A 369 -27.99 -22.10 20.61
N MET A 370 -26.69 -22.40 20.70
CA MET A 370 -26.18 -23.75 20.51
C MET A 370 -26.78 -24.75 21.51
N SER A 371 -26.97 -24.34 22.77
CA SER A 371 -27.63 -25.16 23.78
C SER A 371 -29.10 -25.44 23.43
N HIS A 372 -29.83 -24.47 22.86
CA HIS A 372 -31.21 -24.67 22.33
C HIS A 372 -31.20 -25.68 21.17
N LEU A 373 -30.18 -25.67 20.32
CA LEU A 373 -29.99 -26.65 19.25
C LEU A 373 -29.48 -28.01 19.73
N GLN A 374 -29.53 -28.26 21.04
CA GLN A 374 -29.13 -29.53 21.69
C GLN A 374 -27.67 -29.93 21.38
N MET A 375 -26.77 -28.94 21.26
CA MET A 375 -25.34 -29.21 21.05
C MET A 375 -24.56 -29.47 22.34
N GLY A 376 -25.28 -29.88 23.40
CA GLY A 376 -24.67 -30.27 24.69
C GLY A 376 -23.98 -29.11 25.39
N SER A 377 -22.72 -29.34 25.83
CA SER A 377 -21.90 -28.33 26.50
C SER A 377 -20.91 -27.62 25.57
N ALA A 378 -21.18 -27.63 24.26
CA ALA A 378 -20.35 -26.97 23.29
C ALA A 378 -20.37 -25.44 23.50
N GLN A 379 -19.23 -24.80 23.29
CA GLN A 379 -19.02 -23.37 23.51
C GLN A 379 -18.29 -22.73 22.34
N ILE A 380 -18.46 -21.43 22.18
CA ILE A 380 -17.72 -20.59 21.25
C ILE A 380 -16.86 -19.61 22.04
N GLU A 381 -15.65 -19.40 21.55
CA GLU A 381 -14.71 -18.41 22.07
C GLU A 381 -14.15 -17.58 20.90
N LEU A 382 -13.76 -16.34 21.14
CA LEU A 382 -13.03 -15.51 20.18
C LEU A 382 -11.56 -15.40 20.62
N ASN A 383 -10.65 -15.84 19.76
CA ASN A 383 -9.22 -15.67 19.93
C ASN A 383 -8.75 -14.37 19.29
N PHE A 384 -7.97 -13.58 20.04
CA PHE A 384 -7.41 -12.30 19.61
C PHE A 384 -5.90 -12.44 19.48
N GLU A 385 -5.37 -12.25 18.28
CA GLU A 385 -3.94 -12.31 17.98
C GLU A 385 -3.50 -10.93 17.47
N ASP A 386 -2.54 -10.30 18.16
CA ASP A 386 -2.00 -9.00 17.72
C ASP A 386 -1.16 -9.19 16.46
N LEU A 387 -1.43 -8.37 15.46
CA LEU A 387 -0.68 -8.33 14.22
C LEU A 387 0.60 -7.49 14.40
N PRO A 388 1.71 -7.87 13.76
CA PRO A 388 2.85 -6.96 13.58
C PRO A 388 2.39 -5.65 12.96
N PHE A 389 3.05 -4.55 13.31
CA PHE A 389 2.64 -3.20 12.86
C PHE A 389 2.53 -3.08 11.33
N GLU A 390 3.42 -3.74 10.60
CA GLU A 390 3.47 -3.75 9.13
C GLU A 390 2.26 -4.45 8.48
N GLN A 391 1.51 -5.24 9.26
CA GLN A 391 0.31 -5.96 8.80
C GLN A 391 -0.99 -5.26 9.20
N TRP A 392 -0.89 -4.12 9.89
CA TRP A 392 -2.07 -3.34 10.23
C TRP A 392 -2.78 -2.86 8.97
N ASN A 393 -4.09 -2.91 8.98
CA ASN A 393 -4.92 -2.61 7.82
C ASN A 393 -6.22 -1.92 8.24
N LYS A 394 -7.08 -1.60 7.28
CA LYS A 394 -8.34 -0.89 7.53
C LYS A 394 -9.28 -1.58 8.52
N VAL A 395 -9.11 -2.89 8.73
CA VAL A 395 -9.93 -3.67 9.67
C VAL A 395 -9.42 -3.53 11.11
N GLY A 396 -8.12 -3.31 11.30
CA GLY A 396 -7.51 -3.11 12.62
C GLY A 396 -6.12 -3.70 12.76
N SER A 397 -5.65 -3.71 13.99
CA SER A 397 -4.33 -4.21 14.42
C SER A 397 -4.36 -5.63 14.97
N THR A 398 -5.54 -6.28 14.98
CA THR A 398 -5.75 -7.57 15.64
C THR A 398 -6.50 -8.51 14.72
N LYS A 399 -5.98 -9.72 14.57
CA LYS A 399 -6.68 -10.83 13.93
C LYS A 399 -7.60 -11.47 14.95
N ILE A 400 -8.85 -11.69 14.57
CA ILE A 400 -9.86 -12.34 15.43
C ILE A 400 -10.27 -13.65 14.77
N GLU A 401 -10.24 -14.75 15.52
CA GLU A 401 -10.64 -16.07 15.03
C GLU A 401 -11.65 -16.72 15.96
N LEU A 402 -12.76 -17.18 15.37
CA LEU A 402 -13.80 -17.92 16.07
C LEU A 402 -13.31 -19.33 16.37
N MET A 403 -13.36 -19.71 17.64
CA MET A 403 -12.93 -20.98 18.17
C MET A 403 -14.12 -21.77 18.68
N TYR A 404 -14.18 -23.04 18.34
CA TYR A 404 -15.19 -23.99 18.80
C TYR A 404 -14.63 -24.95 19.82
N LYS A 405 -15.35 -25.14 20.90
CA LYS A 405 -15.03 -26.04 22.00
C LYS A 405 -16.18 -27.04 22.16
N PRO A 406 -16.00 -28.31 21.76
CA PRO A 406 -17.06 -29.31 21.78
C PRO A 406 -17.63 -29.62 23.17
N SER A 407 -16.84 -29.44 24.22
CA SER A 407 -17.27 -29.51 25.61
C SER A 407 -16.40 -28.64 26.50
N ALA A 408 -16.91 -28.30 27.68
CA ALA A 408 -16.19 -27.44 28.65
C ALA A 408 -14.78 -27.95 29.02
N GLN A 409 -14.53 -29.25 28.88
CA GLN A 409 -13.26 -29.89 29.24
C GLN A 409 -12.28 -30.05 28.05
N MET A 410 -12.73 -29.77 26.82
CA MET A 410 -11.90 -29.92 25.62
C MET A 410 -11.23 -28.62 25.25
N THR A 411 -10.11 -28.72 24.53
CA THR A 411 -9.40 -27.55 24.00
C THR A 411 -10.19 -26.92 22.84
N ALA A 412 -10.30 -25.61 22.85
CA ALA A 412 -10.89 -24.86 21.75
C ALA A 412 -10.06 -25.02 20.47
N ARG A 413 -10.74 -25.17 19.34
CA ARG A 413 -10.13 -25.33 18.01
C ARG A 413 -10.75 -24.33 17.04
N PRO A 414 -10.01 -23.87 16.01
CA PRO A 414 -10.58 -23.08 14.96
C PRO A 414 -11.86 -23.69 14.39
N LEU A 415 -12.91 -22.90 14.22
CA LEU A 415 -14.21 -23.35 13.70
C LEU A 415 -14.06 -24.13 12.38
N ARG A 416 -13.16 -23.68 11.51
CA ARG A 416 -12.83 -24.34 10.23
C ARG A 416 -12.25 -25.77 10.37
N LYS A 417 -11.91 -26.22 11.57
CA LYS A 417 -11.38 -27.57 11.85
C LYS A 417 -12.42 -28.52 12.45
N ILE A 418 -13.69 -28.13 12.47
CA ILE A 418 -14.79 -29.01 12.86
C ILE A 418 -14.97 -30.05 11.76
N ALA A 419 -15.06 -31.34 12.16
CA ALA A 419 -15.11 -32.45 11.22
C ALA A 419 -16.55 -32.77 10.72
N SER A 420 -17.59 -32.33 11.47
CA SER A 420 -18.99 -32.64 11.17
C SER A 420 -19.67 -31.46 10.47
N GLY A 421 -20.17 -31.68 9.24
CA GLY A 421 -20.94 -30.68 8.50
C GLY A 421 -22.17 -30.22 9.25
N GLY A 422 -22.95 -31.12 9.83
CA GLY A 422 -24.14 -30.77 10.60
C GLY A 422 -23.84 -29.95 11.87
N GLU A 423 -22.68 -30.19 12.55
CA GLU A 423 -22.27 -29.35 13.68
C GLU A 423 -21.91 -27.95 13.21
N VAL A 424 -21.16 -27.82 12.12
CA VAL A 424 -20.82 -26.51 11.53
C VAL A 424 -22.07 -25.75 11.15
N SER A 425 -23.01 -26.37 10.43
CA SER A 425 -24.27 -25.74 10.01
C SER A 425 -25.11 -25.26 11.21
N ARG A 426 -25.15 -26.01 12.32
CA ARG A 426 -25.84 -25.59 13.54
C ARG A 426 -25.12 -24.46 14.30
N VAL A 427 -23.79 -24.47 14.36
CA VAL A 427 -23.03 -23.34 14.90
C VAL A 427 -23.27 -22.08 14.05
N MET A 428 -23.27 -22.21 12.72
CA MET A 428 -23.58 -21.09 11.83
C MET A 428 -25.00 -20.58 12.06
N LEU A 429 -25.99 -21.48 12.15
CA LEU A 429 -27.37 -21.10 12.46
C LEU A 429 -27.44 -20.34 13.79
N ALA A 430 -26.77 -20.81 14.84
CA ALA A 430 -26.72 -20.11 16.13
C ALA A 430 -26.11 -18.71 16.00
N CYS A 431 -25.00 -18.56 15.26
CA CYS A 431 -24.39 -17.27 14.99
C CYS A 431 -25.33 -16.33 14.22
N LYS A 432 -25.98 -16.82 13.16
CA LYS A 432 -26.89 -16.03 12.33
C LYS A 432 -28.12 -15.54 13.13
N VAL A 433 -28.67 -16.37 13.99
CA VAL A 433 -29.80 -15.96 14.87
C VAL A 433 -29.36 -14.88 15.86
N VAL A 434 -28.15 -14.96 16.40
CA VAL A 434 -27.63 -13.95 17.34
C VAL A 434 -27.32 -12.63 16.64
N LEU A 435 -26.80 -12.67 15.41
CA LEU A 435 -26.56 -11.47 14.61
C LEU A 435 -27.87 -10.80 14.17
N GLY A 436 -28.90 -11.60 13.84
CA GLY A 436 -30.18 -11.08 13.41
C GLY A 436 -30.05 -10.05 12.29
N GLU A 437 -30.75 -8.91 12.41
CA GLU A 437 -30.71 -7.81 11.42
C GLU A 437 -29.30 -7.18 11.21
N SER A 438 -28.35 -7.45 12.10
CA SER A 438 -26.96 -6.99 11.95
C SER A 438 -26.14 -7.85 10.97
N ASP A 439 -26.70 -8.99 10.49
CA ASP A 439 -26.05 -9.78 9.46
C ASP A 439 -26.14 -9.08 8.09
N VAL A 440 -25.06 -9.14 7.34
CA VAL A 440 -24.95 -8.49 6.02
C VAL A 440 -25.66 -9.28 4.90
N CYS A 441 -26.01 -10.56 5.17
CA CYS A 441 -26.59 -11.45 4.16
C CYS A 441 -28.11 -11.46 4.23
N ASP A 442 -28.77 -11.19 3.10
CA ASP A 442 -30.23 -11.20 3.00
C ASP A 442 -30.82 -12.61 2.89
N THR A 443 -30.11 -13.52 2.20
CA THR A 443 -30.56 -14.87 1.90
C THR A 443 -29.63 -15.92 2.46
N LEU A 444 -30.14 -16.81 3.27
CA LEU A 444 -29.41 -17.90 3.92
C LEU A 444 -29.90 -19.23 3.38
N VAL A 445 -28.99 -20.07 2.93
CA VAL A 445 -29.31 -21.39 2.38
C VAL A 445 -28.65 -22.47 3.23
N PHE A 446 -29.47 -23.29 3.89
CA PHE A 446 -28.99 -24.35 4.77
C PHE A 446 -29.12 -25.71 4.08
N ASP A 447 -27.99 -26.42 4.03
CA ASP A 447 -27.92 -27.83 3.66
C ASP A 447 -27.40 -28.65 4.84
N GLU A 448 -27.89 -29.86 4.99
CA GLU A 448 -27.49 -30.83 6.02
C GLU A 448 -27.58 -30.32 7.48
N VAL A 449 -28.30 -29.23 7.74
CA VAL A 449 -28.46 -28.68 9.10
C VAL A 449 -29.17 -29.67 10.04
N ASP A 450 -29.94 -30.57 9.46
CA ASP A 450 -30.71 -31.66 10.11
C ASP A 450 -29.94 -32.99 10.16
N ALA A 451 -28.67 -33.05 9.74
CA ALA A 451 -27.85 -34.28 9.78
C ALA A 451 -27.66 -34.76 11.23
N GLY A 452 -28.10 -35.97 11.49
CA GLY A 452 -28.02 -36.59 12.82
C GLY A 452 -28.97 -36.02 13.87
N VAL A 453 -30.00 -35.27 13.43
CA VAL A 453 -31.02 -34.63 14.29
C VAL A 453 -32.31 -35.40 14.26
N GLY A 454 -32.97 -35.56 15.43
CA GLY A 454 -34.29 -36.17 15.54
C GLY A 454 -34.98 -35.83 16.88
N GLY A 455 -36.23 -36.23 17.03
CA GLY A 455 -36.97 -35.99 18.25
C GLY A 455 -37.07 -34.53 18.70
N ALA A 456 -36.78 -34.23 19.95
CA ALA A 456 -36.86 -32.90 20.52
C ALA A 456 -35.91 -31.89 19.86
N THR A 457 -34.75 -32.37 19.36
CA THR A 457 -33.78 -31.53 18.65
C THR A 457 -34.31 -31.06 17.31
N ALA A 458 -35.13 -31.87 16.62
CA ALA A 458 -35.76 -31.48 15.36
C ALA A 458 -36.79 -30.34 15.57
N VAL A 459 -37.53 -30.37 16.66
CA VAL A 459 -38.46 -29.30 17.03
C VAL A 459 -37.71 -28.00 17.33
N ALA A 460 -36.67 -28.08 18.17
CA ALA A 460 -35.82 -26.91 18.49
C ALA A 460 -35.17 -26.30 17.25
N LEU A 461 -34.69 -27.15 16.33
CA LEU A 461 -34.12 -26.70 15.05
C LEU A 461 -35.14 -25.95 14.19
N ALA A 462 -36.39 -26.50 14.11
CA ALA A 462 -37.48 -25.88 13.36
C ALA A 462 -37.85 -24.49 13.91
N GLU A 463 -37.93 -24.36 15.25
CA GLU A 463 -38.21 -23.08 15.93
C GLU A 463 -37.10 -22.06 15.67
N VAL A 464 -35.83 -22.46 15.74
CA VAL A 464 -34.70 -21.56 15.49
C VAL A 464 -34.64 -21.11 14.05
N LEU A 465 -34.91 -21.99 13.07
CA LEU A 465 -35.01 -21.64 11.65
C LEU A 465 -36.19 -20.68 11.38
N ALA A 466 -37.36 -20.92 12.01
CA ALA A 466 -38.50 -20.04 11.91
C ALA A 466 -38.24 -18.66 12.56
N GLN A 467 -37.50 -18.61 13.65
CA GLN A 467 -37.06 -17.37 14.25
C GLN A 467 -36.14 -16.57 13.31
N LEU A 468 -35.13 -17.22 12.71
CA LEU A 468 -34.19 -16.62 11.76
C LEU A 468 -34.92 -16.08 10.52
N ALA A 469 -35.97 -16.79 10.08
CA ALA A 469 -36.78 -16.43 8.92
C ALA A 469 -37.65 -15.16 9.12
N LYS A 470 -37.68 -14.59 10.32
CA LYS A 470 -38.35 -13.28 10.58
C LYS A 470 -37.48 -12.11 10.12
N THR A 471 -36.18 -12.29 10.05
CA THR A 471 -35.23 -11.24 9.70
C THR A 471 -34.51 -11.52 8.37
N HIS A 472 -34.47 -12.78 7.93
CA HIS A 472 -33.79 -13.22 6.71
C HIS A 472 -34.68 -14.07 5.83
N GLN A 473 -34.40 -14.08 4.55
CA GLN A 473 -34.91 -15.12 3.65
C GLN A 473 -34.10 -16.41 3.88
N VAL A 474 -34.79 -17.47 4.30
CA VAL A 474 -34.17 -18.74 4.66
C VAL A 474 -34.66 -19.84 3.74
N ILE A 475 -33.72 -20.52 3.06
CA ILE A 475 -33.98 -21.69 2.21
C ILE A 475 -33.32 -22.90 2.87
N VAL A 476 -34.10 -23.94 3.16
CA VAL A 476 -33.59 -25.14 3.87
C VAL A 476 -33.89 -26.38 3.07
N VAL A 477 -32.86 -27.21 2.85
CA VAL A 477 -33.05 -28.57 2.38
C VAL A 477 -33.12 -29.48 3.60
N THR A 478 -34.26 -30.20 3.75
CA THR A 478 -34.50 -31.03 4.95
C THR A 478 -35.29 -32.31 4.65
N HIS A 479 -35.10 -33.30 5.51
CA HIS A 479 -35.93 -34.50 5.59
C HIS A 479 -36.82 -34.53 6.83
N LEU A 480 -36.75 -33.45 7.67
CA LEU A 480 -37.51 -33.34 8.92
C LEU A 480 -38.87 -32.73 8.69
N PRO A 481 -40.00 -33.44 9.01
CA PRO A 481 -41.33 -32.88 8.92
C PRO A 481 -41.55 -31.69 9.86
N GLN A 482 -40.85 -31.65 11.03
CA GLN A 482 -40.90 -30.54 11.99
C GLN A 482 -40.46 -29.22 11.37
N VAL A 483 -39.43 -29.25 10.52
CA VAL A 483 -38.95 -28.06 9.80
C VAL A 483 -39.88 -27.70 8.66
N ALA A 484 -40.39 -28.70 7.91
CA ALA A 484 -41.29 -28.49 6.79
C ALA A 484 -42.63 -27.86 7.23
N VAL A 485 -43.13 -28.20 8.41
CA VAL A 485 -44.36 -27.62 8.98
C VAL A 485 -44.23 -26.11 9.23
N MET A 486 -43.03 -25.63 9.63
CA MET A 486 -42.77 -24.21 9.90
C MET A 486 -42.61 -23.36 8.62
N ALA A 487 -42.57 -23.96 7.45
CA ALA A 487 -42.27 -23.26 6.19
C ALA A 487 -43.42 -22.33 5.77
N SER A 488 -43.04 -21.15 5.27
CA SER A 488 -43.97 -20.24 4.57
C SER A 488 -44.30 -20.77 3.17
N LYS A 489 -43.30 -21.36 2.49
CA LYS A 489 -43.45 -22.08 1.23
C LYS A 489 -42.74 -23.43 1.30
N GLN A 490 -43.32 -24.45 0.69
CA GLN A 490 -42.73 -25.78 0.61
C GLN A 490 -42.69 -26.25 -0.83
N TYR A 491 -41.54 -26.77 -1.24
CA TYR A 491 -41.31 -27.38 -2.55
C TYR A 491 -40.93 -28.84 -2.38
N VAL A 492 -41.49 -29.71 -3.22
CA VAL A 492 -41.13 -31.11 -3.29
C VAL A 492 -40.27 -31.34 -4.50
N VAL A 493 -39.09 -31.89 -4.26
CA VAL A 493 -38.16 -32.35 -5.31
C VAL A 493 -38.42 -33.83 -5.55
N SER A 494 -38.92 -34.14 -6.72
CA SER A 494 -39.22 -35.53 -7.13
C SER A 494 -38.42 -35.93 -8.35
N LYS A 495 -38.10 -37.25 -8.43
CA LYS A 495 -37.37 -37.85 -9.54
C LYS A 495 -38.33 -38.77 -10.28
N THR A 496 -38.50 -38.54 -11.59
CA THR A 496 -39.26 -39.42 -12.47
C THR A 496 -38.32 -40.20 -13.35
N GLU A 497 -38.43 -41.51 -13.35
CA GLU A 497 -37.67 -42.42 -14.20
C GLU A 497 -38.61 -43.02 -15.27
N GLU A 498 -38.41 -42.61 -16.51
CA GLU A 498 -39.07 -43.25 -17.65
C GLU A 498 -38.20 -44.36 -18.25
N HIS A 499 -38.84 -45.42 -18.75
CA HIS A 499 -38.14 -46.55 -19.33
C HIS A 499 -37.26 -46.09 -20.52
N ASN A 500 -35.95 -46.28 -20.45
CA ASN A 500 -34.95 -45.86 -21.44
C ASN A 500 -34.70 -44.33 -21.60
N ALA A 501 -35.16 -43.47 -20.67
CA ALA A 501 -34.81 -42.06 -20.66
C ALA A 501 -33.93 -41.69 -19.44
N LEU A 502 -33.20 -40.60 -19.59
CA LEU A 502 -32.47 -40.04 -18.42
C LEU A 502 -33.47 -39.61 -17.36
N PRO A 503 -33.20 -39.89 -16.08
CA PRO A 503 -34.06 -39.42 -15.01
C PRO A 503 -34.25 -37.89 -15.06
N ILE A 504 -35.47 -37.45 -14.77
CA ILE A 504 -35.80 -36.02 -14.72
C ILE A 504 -36.16 -35.66 -13.29
N THR A 505 -35.52 -34.62 -12.78
CA THR A 505 -35.86 -33.98 -11.51
C THR A 505 -36.87 -32.85 -11.76
N SER A 506 -38.00 -32.89 -11.08
CA SER A 506 -39.01 -31.84 -11.05
C SER A 506 -39.06 -31.18 -9.68
N LEU A 507 -39.40 -29.88 -9.67
CA LEU A 507 -39.63 -29.06 -8.47
C LEU A 507 -41.07 -28.56 -8.49
N THR A 508 -41.82 -28.92 -7.46
CA THR A 508 -43.25 -28.57 -7.40
C THR A 508 -43.54 -27.85 -6.08
N GLU A 509 -44.12 -26.66 -6.15
CA GLU A 509 -44.68 -25.99 -4.95
C GLU A 509 -45.92 -26.73 -4.47
N VAL A 510 -45.97 -27.06 -3.18
CA VAL A 510 -47.09 -27.78 -2.56
C VAL A 510 -47.77 -26.92 -1.52
N SER A 511 -49.09 -26.92 -1.55
CA SER A 511 -49.96 -26.18 -0.62
C SER A 511 -51.20 -26.99 -0.29
N GLY A 512 -51.94 -26.61 0.78
CA GLY A 512 -53.17 -27.27 1.19
C GLY A 512 -53.00 -28.78 1.34
N THR A 513 -53.85 -29.56 0.70
CA THR A 513 -53.88 -31.03 0.79
C THR A 513 -52.56 -31.66 0.30
N GLN A 514 -51.97 -31.14 -0.75
CA GLN A 514 -50.68 -31.67 -1.25
C GLN A 514 -49.54 -31.51 -0.22
N ARG A 515 -49.57 -30.41 0.56
CA ARG A 515 -48.61 -30.19 1.64
C ARG A 515 -48.87 -31.16 2.79
N GLU A 516 -50.10 -31.40 3.15
CA GLU A 516 -50.48 -32.40 4.17
C GLU A 516 -50.01 -33.81 3.77
N GLU A 517 -50.22 -34.18 2.51
CA GLU A 517 -49.74 -35.47 1.97
C GLU A 517 -48.22 -35.61 2.03
N GLU A 518 -47.46 -34.58 1.67
CA GLU A 518 -46.00 -34.62 1.74
C GLU A 518 -45.51 -34.69 3.19
N ILE A 519 -46.08 -33.92 4.11
CA ILE A 519 -45.75 -34.01 5.53
C ILE A 519 -46.09 -35.41 6.09
N ALA A 520 -47.24 -36.01 5.71
CA ALA A 520 -47.62 -37.36 6.10
C ALA A 520 -46.60 -38.41 5.56
N ARG A 521 -46.15 -38.25 4.30
CA ARG A 521 -45.11 -39.07 3.73
C ARG A 521 -43.77 -38.94 4.48
N MET A 522 -43.38 -37.73 4.88
CA MET A 522 -42.17 -37.48 5.65
C MET A 522 -42.23 -38.08 7.07
N LEU A 523 -43.41 -38.12 7.69
CA LEU A 523 -43.61 -38.66 9.04
C LEU A 523 -43.49 -40.19 9.08
N SER A 524 -44.04 -40.89 8.10
CA SER A 524 -44.21 -42.34 8.15
C SER A 524 -43.67 -43.14 6.95
N GLY A 525 -43.13 -42.43 5.92
CA GLY A 525 -42.69 -43.03 4.65
C GLY A 525 -43.85 -43.39 3.70
N SER A 526 -45.12 -43.29 4.14
CA SER A 526 -46.31 -43.60 3.33
C SER A 526 -47.49 -42.72 3.75
N ILE A 527 -48.44 -42.52 2.82
CA ILE A 527 -49.63 -41.72 3.07
C ILE A 527 -50.72 -42.67 3.60
N THR A 528 -51.07 -42.54 4.88
CA THR A 528 -52.14 -43.29 5.58
C THR A 528 -53.09 -42.31 6.26
N GLU A 529 -54.29 -42.75 6.64
CA GLU A 529 -55.22 -41.89 7.40
C GLU A 529 -54.60 -41.36 8.70
N ALA A 530 -53.83 -42.20 9.41
CA ALA A 530 -53.15 -41.82 10.64
C ALA A 530 -52.04 -40.78 10.42
N SER A 531 -51.23 -40.91 9.37
CA SER A 531 -50.17 -39.94 9.04
C SER A 531 -50.75 -38.63 8.53
N LEU A 532 -51.86 -38.65 7.79
CA LEU A 532 -52.58 -37.43 7.37
C LEU A 532 -53.20 -36.69 8.57
N ALA A 533 -53.82 -37.42 9.50
CA ALA A 533 -54.36 -36.80 10.72
C ALA A 533 -53.27 -36.13 11.55
N HIS A 534 -52.11 -36.78 11.70
CA HIS A 534 -50.98 -36.20 12.42
C HIS A 534 -50.36 -35.01 11.66
N ALA A 535 -50.23 -35.09 10.34
CA ALA A 535 -49.77 -33.97 9.51
C ALA A 535 -50.72 -32.74 9.64
N HIS A 536 -52.01 -32.98 9.63
CA HIS A 536 -53.04 -31.94 9.83
C HIS A 536 -52.93 -31.27 11.20
N GLU A 537 -52.76 -32.08 12.27
CA GLU A 537 -52.54 -31.57 13.63
C GLU A 537 -51.32 -30.66 13.71
N LEU A 538 -50.15 -31.12 13.25
CA LEU A 538 -48.92 -30.33 13.23
C LEU A 538 -49.03 -29.03 12.43
N LEU A 539 -49.69 -29.06 11.27
CA LEU A 539 -49.92 -27.84 10.48
C LEU A 539 -50.91 -26.87 11.12
N SER A 540 -51.82 -27.37 11.95
CA SER A 540 -52.80 -26.53 12.67
C SER A 540 -52.21 -25.85 13.91
N GLU A 541 -51.21 -26.46 14.56
CA GLU A 541 -50.48 -25.89 15.71
C GLU A 541 -49.61 -24.71 15.37
N VAL A 542 -49.13 -24.61 14.12
CA VAL A 542 -48.23 -23.54 13.65
C VAL A 542 -48.98 -22.35 13.04
N ARG A 543 -50.28 -22.51 12.71
CA ARG A 543 -51.10 -21.38 12.24
C ARG A 543 -51.60 -20.55 13.43
#